data_248d7ef7cf52f996f2a3b25d2c7af4ff
#
_entry.id   248d7ef7cf52f996f2a3b25d2c7af4ff
#
_cell.length_a   1.000
_cell.length_b   1.000
_cell.length_c   1.000
_cell.angle_alpha   90.00
_cell.angle_beta   90.00
_cell.angle_gamma   90.00
#
_symmetry.space_group_name_H-M   'P 1'
#
loop_
_entity.id
_entity.type
_entity.pdbx_description
1 polymer ?
#
loop_
_entity_poly.entity_id
_entity_poly.type
_entity_poly.pdbx_seq_one_letter_code
_entity_poly.pdbx_strand_id
1 'polypeptide(L)'
;MDIEEQYDKIYHYCYFKIYDKQLAQDITQETFLRFYKQELNFDSSKHLPYLYTIARNLCIDEFRKKAIESLENFQDEAIYDPCEEWVDNL
;
A
#
# COMPACT_ATOMS: atom_id res chain seq x y z
N MET A 1 11.73 4.22 16.30
CA MET A 1 10.43 3.61 16.06
C MET A 1 10.60 2.15 15.74
N ASP A 2 9.77 1.34 16.36
CA ASP A 2 9.91 -0.09 16.24
C ASP A 2 9.47 -0.57 14.87
N ILE A 3 10.30 -1.38 14.22
CA ILE A 3 9.97 -1.86 12.89
C ILE A 3 8.77 -2.80 12.90
N GLU A 4 8.60 -3.55 13.97
CA GLU A 4 7.43 -4.42 14.08
C GLU A 4 6.14 -3.60 14.11
N GLU A 5 6.16 -2.49 14.82
CA GLU A 5 5.01 -1.62 14.89
C GLU A 5 4.70 -1.03 13.52
N GLN A 6 5.74 -0.62 12.79
CA GLN A 6 5.55 -0.10 11.45
C GLN A 6 5.00 -1.18 10.52
N TYR A 7 5.52 -2.39 10.64
CA TYR A 7 5.05 -3.49 9.81
C TYR A 7 3.57 -3.75 10.04
N ASP A 8 3.16 -3.78 11.32
CA ASP A 8 1.76 -4.01 11.64
C ASP A 8 0.86 -2.94 11.05
N LYS A 9 1.28 -1.70 11.12
CA LYS A 9 0.49 -0.61 10.58
C LYS A 9 0.32 -0.73 9.07
N ILE A 10 1.39 -1.05 8.37
CA ILE A 10 1.33 -1.20 6.93
C ILE A 10 0.50 -2.42 6.55
N TYR A 11 0.67 -3.52 7.28
CA TYR A 11 -0.10 -4.73 7.02
C TYR A 11 -1.59 -4.47 7.17
N HIS A 12 -1.99 -3.82 8.26
CA HIS A 12 -3.41 -3.53 8.48
C HIS A 12 -3.96 -2.63 7.39
N TYR A 13 -3.18 -1.66 6.98
CA TYR A 13 -3.59 -0.78 5.91
C TYR A 13 -3.85 -1.57 4.62
N CYS A 14 -2.92 -2.45 4.27
CA CYS A 14 -3.08 -3.26 3.06
C CYS A 14 -4.26 -4.21 3.18
N TYR A 15 -4.42 -4.81 4.35
CA TYR A 15 -5.52 -5.74 4.53
C TYR A 15 -6.87 -5.05 4.40
N PHE A 16 -7.00 -3.86 4.96
CA PHE A 16 -8.24 -3.12 4.81
C PHE A 16 -8.54 -2.74 3.37
N LYS A 17 -7.50 -2.58 2.58
CA LYS A 17 -7.69 -2.24 1.18
C LYS A 17 -8.06 -3.44 0.33
N ILE A 18 -7.45 -4.56 0.60
CA ILE A 18 -7.50 -5.71 -0.30
C ILE A 18 -8.38 -6.82 0.23
N TYR A 19 -8.49 -6.94 1.55
CA TYR A 19 -9.27 -7.99 2.21
C TYR A 19 -8.77 -9.38 1.88
N ASP A 20 -7.47 -9.52 1.70
CA ASP A 20 -6.84 -10.79 1.41
C ASP A 20 -5.57 -10.86 2.23
N LYS A 21 -5.52 -11.77 3.19
CA LYS A 21 -4.40 -11.85 4.12
C LYS A 21 -3.08 -12.12 3.43
N GLN A 22 -3.09 -13.08 2.52
CA GLN A 22 -1.84 -13.45 1.85
C GLN A 22 -1.33 -12.30 0.99
N LEU A 23 -2.22 -11.67 0.25
CA LEU A 23 -1.82 -10.57 -0.61
C LEU A 23 -1.38 -9.36 0.22
N ALA A 24 -2.08 -9.10 1.32
CA ALA A 24 -1.68 -8.01 2.20
C ALA A 24 -0.28 -8.24 2.75
N GLN A 25 0.03 -9.48 3.11
CA GLN A 25 1.34 -9.83 3.59
C GLN A 25 2.40 -9.61 2.52
N ASP A 26 2.11 -10.06 1.32
CA ASP A 26 3.06 -9.92 0.22
C ASP A 26 3.32 -8.45 -0.09
N ILE A 27 2.28 -7.64 -0.10
CA ILE A 27 2.44 -6.22 -0.38
C ILE A 27 3.20 -5.54 0.75
N THR A 28 2.94 -5.92 1.98
CA THR A 28 3.67 -5.35 3.10
C THR A 28 5.16 -5.65 2.99
N GLN A 29 5.50 -6.89 2.69
CA GLN A 29 6.90 -7.27 2.54
C GLN A 29 7.56 -6.52 1.40
N GLU A 30 6.87 -6.42 0.28
CA GLU A 30 7.41 -5.70 -0.86
C GLU A 30 7.59 -4.22 -0.53
N THR A 31 6.68 -3.66 0.24
CA THR A 31 6.78 -2.27 0.65
C THR A 31 8.09 -2.02 1.41
N PHE A 32 8.39 -2.88 2.37
CA PHE A 32 9.61 -2.69 3.15
C PHE A 32 10.85 -2.96 2.33
N LEU A 33 10.79 -3.93 1.42
CA LEU A 33 11.93 -4.18 0.55
C LEU A 33 12.24 -2.96 -0.31
N ARG A 34 11.23 -2.37 -0.89
CA ARG A 34 11.42 -1.18 -1.71
C ARG A 34 11.94 -0.01 -0.89
N PHE A 35 11.42 0.11 0.31
CA PHE A 35 11.85 1.19 1.18
C PHE A 35 13.33 1.09 1.48
N TYR A 36 13.79 -0.10 1.86
CA TYR A 36 15.18 -0.29 2.21
C TYR A 36 16.12 -0.16 1.03
N LYS A 37 15.66 -0.52 -0.15
CA LYS A 37 16.49 -0.42 -1.34
C LYS A 37 16.80 1.02 -1.73
N GLN A 38 15.99 1.95 -1.31
CA GLN A 38 16.18 3.32 -1.75
C GLN A 38 17.21 4.09 -0.96
N GLU A 39 17.65 3.54 0.15
CA GLU A 39 18.71 4.17 0.95
C GLU A 39 18.43 5.65 1.20
N LEU A 40 17.22 5.92 1.64
CA LEU A 40 16.82 7.31 1.83
C LEU A 40 17.42 7.89 3.09
N ASN A 41 17.83 9.13 3.00
CA ASN A 41 18.47 9.83 4.11
C ASN A 41 17.57 10.86 4.72
N PHE A 42 16.31 10.56 4.93
CA PHE A 42 15.49 11.54 5.58
C PHE A 42 15.12 11.09 6.99
N ASP A 43 14.62 12.07 7.72
CA ASP A 43 14.25 11.93 9.11
C ASP A 43 13.36 10.72 9.32
N SER A 44 13.60 9.99 10.40
CA SER A 44 12.81 8.80 10.68
C SER A 44 11.32 9.13 10.86
N SER A 45 11.00 10.38 11.20
CA SER A 45 9.61 10.77 11.31
C SER A 45 8.87 10.68 9.99
N LYS A 46 9.60 10.64 8.88
CA LYS A 46 8.99 10.57 7.55
C LYS A 46 8.97 9.16 6.99
N HIS A 47 9.52 8.21 7.71
CA HIS A 47 9.58 6.83 7.21
C HIS A 47 8.19 6.23 7.06
N LEU A 48 7.35 6.39 8.06
CA LEU A 48 6.02 5.79 8.01
C LEU A 48 5.16 6.39 6.89
N PRO A 49 5.10 7.71 6.72
CA PRO A 49 4.37 8.26 5.58
C PRO A 49 4.87 7.72 4.25
N TYR A 50 6.17 7.57 4.12
CA TYR A 50 6.74 7.06 2.88
C TYR A 50 6.36 5.59 2.67
N LEU A 51 6.38 4.80 3.73
CA LEU A 51 5.94 3.41 3.64
C LEU A 51 4.48 3.31 3.19
N TYR A 52 3.62 4.17 3.74
CA TYR A 52 2.23 4.19 3.31
C TYR A 52 2.11 4.51 1.82
N THR A 53 2.93 5.42 1.33
CA THR A 53 2.90 5.78 -0.08
C THR A 53 3.26 4.59 -0.95
N ILE A 54 4.29 3.85 -0.58
CA ILE A 54 4.68 2.67 -1.34
C ILE A 54 3.58 1.62 -1.31
N ALA A 55 3.03 1.37 -0.12
CA ALA A 55 1.98 0.37 0.02
C ALA A 55 0.74 0.75 -0.77
N ARG A 56 0.39 2.03 -0.74
CA ARG A 56 -0.75 2.51 -1.51
C ARG A 56 -0.56 2.23 -3.01
N ASN A 57 0.61 2.52 -3.52
CA ASN A 57 0.86 2.30 -4.93
C ASN A 57 0.77 0.83 -5.29
N LEU A 58 1.26 -0.04 -4.42
CA LEU A 58 1.19 -1.47 -4.67
C LEU A 58 -0.24 -1.97 -4.61
N CYS A 59 -1.04 -1.44 -3.70
CA CYS A 59 -2.44 -1.81 -3.62
C CYS A 59 -3.20 -1.37 -4.87
N ILE A 60 -2.91 -0.18 -5.36
CA ILE A 60 -3.54 0.30 -6.58
C ILE A 60 -3.19 -0.60 -7.75
N ASP A 61 -1.95 -1.03 -7.83
CA ASP A 61 -1.54 -1.95 -8.89
C ASP A 61 -2.33 -3.25 -8.84
N GLU A 62 -2.56 -3.77 -7.64
CA GLU A 62 -3.34 -4.99 -7.51
C GLU A 62 -4.80 -4.77 -7.92
N PHE A 63 -5.37 -3.64 -7.57
CA PHE A 63 -6.72 -3.31 -8.01
C PHE A 63 -6.81 -3.24 -9.52
N ARG A 64 -5.80 -2.66 -10.15
CA ARG A 64 -5.77 -2.58 -11.60
C ARG A 64 -5.69 -3.95 -12.24
N LYS A 65 -4.90 -4.84 -11.68
CA LYS A 65 -4.81 -6.19 -12.19
C LYS A 65 -6.15 -6.90 -12.10
N LYS A 66 -6.83 -6.76 -10.98
CA LYS A 66 -8.12 -7.38 -10.81
C LYS A 66 -9.17 -6.79 -11.73
N ALA A 67 -9.10 -5.49 -11.96
CA ALA A 67 -10.03 -4.85 -12.87
C ALA A 67 -9.83 -5.36 -14.29
N ILE A 68 -8.60 -5.57 -14.69
CA ILE A 68 -8.33 -6.09 -16.02
C ILE A 68 -8.83 -7.52 -16.15
N GLU A 69 -8.64 -8.33 -15.12
CA GLU A 69 -9.09 -9.71 -15.14
C GLU A 69 -10.60 -9.80 -15.20
N SER A 70 -11.28 -8.83 -14.62
CA SER A 70 -12.73 -8.82 -14.58
C SER A 70 -13.33 -7.88 -15.60
N LEU A 71 -12.60 -7.61 -16.65
CA LEU A 71 -12.99 -6.58 -17.59
C LEU A 71 -14.37 -6.78 -18.18
N GLU A 72 -14.73 -8.02 -18.44
CA GLU A 72 -16.02 -8.30 -19.02
C GLU A 72 -17.17 -7.96 -18.12
N ASN A 73 -16.95 -8.06 -16.83
CA ASN A 73 -17.99 -7.76 -15.86
C ASN A 73 -17.80 -6.43 -15.20
N PHE A 74 -16.78 -5.73 -15.58
CA PHE A 74 -16.39 -4.56 -14.86
C PHE A 74 -17.29 -3.38 -15.20
N GLN A 75 -17.77 -2.74 -14.17
CA GLN A 75 -18.49 -1.51 -14.33
C GLN A 75 -17.47 -0.43 -14.14
N ASP A 76 -17.37 0.40 -15.04
CA ASP A 76 -16.35 1.40 -15.05
C ASP A 76 -16.54 2.45 -13.98
N GLU A 77 -16.94 2.04 -12.82
CA GLU A 77 -16.99 2.96 -11.75
C GLU A 77 -15.64 3.08 -11.23
N ALA A 78 -15.14 4.21 -11.27
CA ALA A 78 -13.79 4.44 -10.85
C ALA A 78 -13.58 3.78 -9.52
N ILE A 79 -12.52 3.08 -9.42
CA ILE A 79 -12.17 2.50 -8.17
C ILE A 79 -11.73 3.65 -7.29
N TYR A 80 -12.62 4.04 -6.41
CA TYR A 80 -12.30 5.13 -5.51
C TYR A 80 -11.30 4.63 -4.48
N ASP A 81 -10.20 5.32 -4.35
CA ASP A 81 -9.17 4.94 -3.39
C ASP A 81 -9.06 6.03 -2.34
N PRO A 82 -9.69 5.85 -1.19
CA PRO A 82 -9.63 6.89 -0.16
C PRO A 82 -8.22 7.13 0.38
N CYS A 83 -7.29 6.28 0.02
CA CYS A 83 -5.91 6.50 0.43
C CYS A 83 -5.33 7.77 -0.14
N GLU A 84 -5.86 8.25 -1.23
CA GLU A 84 -5.34 9.47 -1.81
C GLU A 84 -5.53 10.64 -0.88
N GLU A 85 -6.65 10.67 -0.18
CA GLU A 85 -6.86 11.72 0.78
C GLU A 85 -5.87 11.61 1.93
N TRP A 86 -5.57 10.39 2.31
CA TRP A 86 -4.61 10.13 3.35
C TRP A 86 -3.23 10.65 2.97
N VAL A 87 -2.81 10.30 1.77
CA VAL A 87 -1.49 10.67 1.30
C VAL A 87 -1.37 12.17 1.15
N ASP A 88 -2.40 12.80 0.66
CA ASP A 88 -2.37 14.24 0.46
C ASP A 88 -2.26 15.01 1.76
N ASN A 89 -2.66 14.40 2.85
CA ASN A 89 -2.59 15.05 4.14
C ASN A 89 -1.29 14.79 4.86
N LEU A 90 -0.44 14.02 4.29
CA LEU A 90 0.84 13.76 4.87
C LEU A 90 1.86 14.76 4.40
#